data_6b279f73e250c41ab7865512a198007c
#
_entry.id   6b279f73e250c41ab7865512a198007c
#
_cell.length_a   1.000
_cell.length_b   1.000
_cell.length_c   1.000
_cell.angle_alpha   90.00
_cell.angle_beta   90.00
_cell.angle_gamma   90.00
#
_symmetry.space_group_name_H-M   'P 1'
#
loop_
_entity.id
_entity.type
_entity.pdbx_description
1 polymer ?
#
loop_
_entity_poly.entity_id
_entity_poly.type
_entity_poly.pdbx_seq_one_letter_code
_entity_poly.pdbx_strand_id
1 'polypeptide(L)'
;MIFDDMLRQVLLALTALTFIGFALWALFSPANLASQLGYAINGANGHSEFRAIYIGLFIAQAVLACAAAFRIHDALLGDLVALFLLAQPVGRIVAIPQHGLPHGLLRLLFGLEIVSGLLLLGVRPG
;
A
#
# COMPACT_ATOMS: atom_id res chain seq x y z
N MET A 1 -11.28 -11.28 19.70
CA MET A 1 -12.71 -11.56 19.46
C MET A 1 -12.92 -11.94 17.99
N ILE A 2 -13.97 -12.67 17.70
CA ILE A 2 -14.25 -13.16 16.34
C ILE A 2 -14.42 -11.98 15.35
N PHE A 3 -15.11 -10.92 15.77
CA PHE A 3 -15.32 -9.76 14.93
C PHE A 3 -13.99 -9.07 14.56
N ASP A 4 -13.08 -8.92 15.52
CA ASP A 4 -11.78 -8.31 15.25
C ASP A 4 -10.95 -9.16 14.30
N ASP A 5 -11.00 -10.49 14.45
CA ASP A 5 -10.29 -11.40 13.55
C ASP A 5 -10.84 -11.33 12.13
N MET A 6 -12.18 -11.28 11.97
CA MET A 6 -12.81 -11.12 10.67
C MET A 6 -12.42 -9.81 10.03
N LEU A 7 -12.50 -8.70 10.77
CA LEU A 7 -12.15 -7.38 10.26
C LEU A 7 -10.67 -7.34 9.84
N ARG A 8 -9.80 -7.88 10.69
CA ARG A 8 -8.36 -7.97 10.38
C ARG A 8 -8.13 -8.75 9.09
N GLN A 9 -8.77 -9.92 8.95
CA GLN A 9 -8.60 -10.76 7.76
C GLN A 9 -9.11 -10.07 6.50
N VAL A 10 -10.26 -9.38 6.58
CA VAL A 10 -10.81 -8.62 5.46
C VAL A 10 -9.87 -7.48 5.06
N LEU A 11 -9.36 -6.73 6.04
CA LEU A 11 -8.43 -5.63 5.78
C LEU A 11 -7.15 -6.13 5.10
N LEU A 12 -6.61 -7.25 5.56
CA LEU A 12 -5.40 -7.84 4.97
C LEU A 12 -5.66 -8.35 3.56
N ALA A 13 -6.81 -8.99 3.32
CA ALA A 13 -7.18 -9.45 1.98
C ALA A 13 -7.36 -8.28 1.01
N LEU A 14 -8.04 -7.22 1.44
CA LEU A 14 -8.20 -6.01 0.63
C LEU A 14 -6.87 -5.33 0.34
N THR A 15 -5.97 -5.30 1.31
CA THR A 15 -4.62 -4.75 1.13
C THR A 15 -3.86 -5.55 0.08
N ALA A 16 -3.89 -6.89 0.15
CA ALA A 16 -3.23 -7.74 -0.83
C ALA A 16 -3.80 -7.51 -2.23
N LEU A 17 -5.13 -7.46 -2.36
CA LEU A 17 -5.78 -7.23 -3.65
C LEU A 17 -5.43 -5.86 -4.22
N THR A 18 -5.36 -4.84 -3.39
CA THR A 18 -5.00 -3.49 -3.82
C THR A 18 -3.57 -3.46 -4.38
N PHE A 19 -2.61 -4.03 -3.67
CA PHE A 19 -1.22 -4.07 -4.14
C PHE A 19 -1.08 -4.90 -5.41
N ILE A 20 -1.76 -6.04 -5.51
CA ILE A 20 -1.76 -6.85 -6.74
C ILE A 20 -2.38 -6.05 -7.90
N GLY A 21 -3.48 -5.35 -7.65
CA GLY A 21 -4.13 -4.51 -8.65
C GLY A 21 -3.20 -3.43 -9.20
N PHE A 22 -2.51 -2.72 -8.32
CA PHE A 22 -1.53 -1.72 -8.74
C PHE A 22 -0.36 -2.34 -9.49
N ALA A 23 0.13 -3.49 -9.05
CA ALA A 23 1.22 -4.18 -9.73
C ALA A 23 0.83 -4.59 -11.16
N LEU A 24 -0.38 -5.10 -11.35
CA LEU A 24 -0.90 -5.43 -12.68
C LEU A 24 -1.07 -4.18 -13.54
N TRP A 25 -1.57 -3.10 -12.97
CA TRP A 25 -1.69 -1.82 -13.67
C TRP A 25 -0.31 -1.32 -14.12
N ALA A 26 0.67 -1.38 -13.23
CA ALA A 26 2.03 -0.97 -13.55
C ALA A 26 2.67 -1.85 -14.64
N LEU A 27 2.34 -3.15 -14.65
CA LEU A 27 2.87 -4.09 -15.64
C LEU A 27 2.29 -3.81 -17.03
N PHE A 28 0.98 -3.63 -17.13
CA PHE A 28 0.29 -3.52 -18.42
C PHE A 28 0.19 -2.09 -18.94
N SER A 29 0.13 -1.09 -18.07
CA SER A 29 -0.05 0.32 -18.48
C SER A 29 0.76 1.25 -17.57
N PRO A 30 2.10 1.13 -17.55
CA PRO A 30 2.92 1.92 -16.61
C PRO A 30 2.79 3.43 -16.83
N ALA A 31 2.70 3.88 -18.07
CA ALA A 31 2.57 5.31 -18.37
C ALA A 31 1.23 5.87 -17.87
N ASN A 32 0.16 5.10 -17.97
CA ASN A 32 -1.15 5.51 -17.47
C ASN A 32 -1.14 5.64 -15.96
N LEU A 33 -0.59 4.63 -15.26
CA LEU A 33 -0.49 4.68 -13.80
C LEU A 33 0.37 5.87 -13.37
N ALA A 34 1.52 6.08 -13.98
CA ALA A 34 2.40 7.22 -13.65
C ALA A 34 1.66 8.54 -13.82
N SER A 35 0.90 8.68 -14.92
CA SER A 35 0.09 9.88 -15.17
C SER A 35 -0.92 10.11 -14.05
N GLN A 36 -1.61 9.07 -13.60
CA GLN A 36 -2.56 9.18 -12.49
C GLN A 36 -1.86 9.54 -11.17
N LEU A 37 -0.61 9.14 -11.01
CA LEU A 37 0.19 9.48 -9.84
C LEU A 37 0.90 10.84 -9.95
N GLY A 38 0.78 11.50 -11.10
CA GLY A 38 1.25 12.84 -11.28
C GLY A 38 2.67 12.98 -11.82
N TYR A 39 3.21 11.95 -12.48
CA TYR A 39 4.54 12.05 -13.09
C TYR A 39 4.67 11.25 -14.38
N ALA A 40 5.78 11.48 -15.08
CA ALA A 40 6.12 10.77 -16.31
C ALA A 40 7.34 9.90 -16.09
N ILE A 41 7.37 8.73 -16.75
CA ILE A 41 8.48 7.79 -16.67
C ILE A 41 9.42 8.07 -17.84
N ASN A 42 10.69 8.38 -17.55
CA ASN A 42 11.68 8.73 -18.56
C ASN A 42 12.87 7.79 -18.50
N GLY A 43 13.24 7.23 -19.67
CA GLY A 43 14.46 6.46 -19.83
C GLY A 43 14.48 5.12 -19.12
N ALA A 44 15.59 4.41 -19.29
CA ALA A 44 15.77 3.07 -18.71
C ALA A 44 15.75 3.10 -17.18
N ASN A 45 16.41 4.09 -16.58
CA ASN A 45 16.45 4.21 -15.12
C ASN A 45 15.06 4.51 -14.55
N GLY A 46 14.30 5.40 -15.20
CA GLY A 46 12.95 5.72 -14.75
C GLY A 46 12.03 4.51 -14.79
N HIS A 47 12.07 3.74 -15.89
CA HIS A 47 11.26 2.53 -16.01
C HIS A 47 11.69 1.46 -15.01
N SER A 48 13.00 1.32 -14.75
CA SER A 48 13.52 0.37 -13.77
C SER A 48 13.04 0.71 -12.36
N GLU A 49 13.16 1.96 -11.95
CA GLU A 49 12.72 2.42 -10.63
C GLU A 49 11.23 2.28 -10.45
N PHE A 50 10.45 2.67 -11.47
CA PHE A 50 9.00 2.58 -11.40
C PHE A 50 8.55 1.13 -11.20
N ARG A 51 9.12 0.20 -11.98
CA ARG A 51 8.75 -1.21 -11.88
C ARG A 51 9.25 -1.86 -10.60
N ALA A 52 10.43 -1.44 -10.10
CA ALA A 52 10.93 -1.94 -8.83
C ALA A 52 9.96 -1.63 -7.69
N ILE A 53 9.38 -0.44 -7.69
CA ILE A 53 8.44 -0.02 -6.64
C ILE A 53 7.05 -0.62 -6.88
N TYR A 54 6.46 -0.35 -8.06
CA TYR A 54 5.03 -0.64 -8.26
C TYR A 54 4.76 -2.08 -8.67
N ILE A 55 5.75 -2.82 -9.13
CA ILE A 55 5.62 -4.26 -9.35
C ILE A 55 6.33 -5.03 -8.25
N GLY A 56 7.65 -4.88 -8.15
CA GLY A 56 8.45 -5.68 -7.21
C GLY A 56 8.06 -5.50 -5.76
N LEU A 57 8.13 -4.26 -5.28
CA LEU A 57 7.82 -3.96 -3.88
C LEU A 57 6.34 -4.19 -3.56
N PHE A 58 5.44 -3.83 -4.49
CA PHE A 58 4.01 -4.02 -4.27
C PHE A 58 3.63 -5.51 -4.24
N ILE A 59 4.22 -6.35 -5.08
CA ILE A 59 4.01 -7.80 -5.00
C ILE A 59 4.51 -8.34 -3.66
N ALA A 60 5.67 -7.89 -3.21
CA ALA A 60 6.20 -8.30 -1.90
C ALA A 60 5.25 -7.91 -0.76
N GLN A 61 4.67 -6.71 -0.82
CA GLN A 61 3.69 -6.29 0.17
C GLN A 61 2.41 -7.10 0.10
N ALA A 62 1.98 -7.48 -1.11
CA ALA A 62 0.82 -8.35 -1.30
C ALA A 62 1.07 -9.74 -0.70
N VAL A 63 2.26 -10.30 -0.91
CA VAL A 63 2.65 -11.59 -0.32
C VAL A 63 2.65 -11.49 1.20
N LEU A 64 3.20 -10.43 1.75
CA LEU A 64 3.20 -10.20 3.20
C LEU A 64 1.78 -10.11 3.76
N ALA A 65 0.90 -9.37 3.08
CA ALA A 65 -0.49 -9.25 3.50
C ALA A 65 -1.23 -10.60 3.44
N CYS A 66 -0.98 -11.41 2.41
CA CYS A 66 -1.53 -12.75 2.33
C CYS A 66 -1.03 -13.64 3.46
N ALA A 67 0.27 -13.61 3.74
CA ALA A 67 0.84 -14.39 4.85
C ALA A 67 0.21 -13.97 6.18
N ALA A 68 0.02 -12.68 6.39
CA ALA A 68 -0.64 -12.16 7.59
C ALA A 68 -2.11 -12.62 7.68
N ALA A 69 -2.81 -12.66 6.54
CA ALA A 69 -4.20 -13.11 6.51
C ALA A 69 -4.34 -14.60 6.84
N PHE A 70 -3.39 -15.43 6.38
CA PHE A 70 -3.39 -16.86 6.70
C PHE A 70 -2.96 -17.12 8.14
N ARG A 71 -2.17 -16.24 8.73
CA ARG A 71 -1.69 -16.36 10.10
C ARG A 71 -2.24 -15.22 10.94
N ILE A 72 -3.55 -15.18 11.03
CA ILE A 72 -4.30 -14.04 11.58
C ILE A 72 -3.92 -13.71 13.03
N HIS A 73 -3.48 -14.72 13.80
CA HIS A 73 -3.10 -14.51 15.20
C HIS A 73 -1.64 -14.11 15.38
N ASP A 74 -0.85 -14.07 14.30
CA ASP A 74 0.52 -13.59 14.35
C ASP A 74 0.51 -12.06 14.27
N ALA A 75 0.63 -11.41 15.41
CA ALA A 75 0.57 -9.95 15.50
C ALA A 75 1.67 -9.28 14.67
N LEU A 76 2.86 -9.87 14.65
CA LEU A 76 4.00 -9.27 13.96
C LEU A 76 3.75 -9.13 12.45
N LEU A 77 3.16 -10.15 11.81
CA LEU A 77 2.89 -10.08 10.38
C LEU A 77 1.94 -8.94 10.04
N GLY A 78 0.86 -8.78 10.80
CA GLY A 78 -0.06 -7.67 10.59
C GLY A 78 0.57 -6.32 10.91
N ASP A 79 1.40 -6.26 11.94
CA ASP A 79 2.14 -5.04 12.27
C ASP A 79 3.06 -4.62 11.12
N LEU A 80 3.72 -5.58 10.46
CA LEU A 80 4.57 -5.28 9.31
C LEU A 80 3.74 -4.74 8.12
N VAL A 81 2.57 -5.31 7.87
CA VAL A 81 1.67 -4.77 6.84
C VAL A 81 1.27 -3.33 7.18
N ALA A 82 0.88 -3.08 8.43
CA ALA A 82 0.51 -1.75 8.88
C ALA A 82 1.69 -0.77 8.75
N LEU A 83 2.90 -1.21 9.08
CA LEU A 83 4.11 -0.38 8.93
C LEU A 83 4.28 0.09 7.48
N PHE A 84 4.17 -0.82 6.52
CA PHE A 84 4.30 -0.46 5.10
C PHE A 84 3.16 0.44 4.64
N LEU A 85 1.94 0.20 5.11
CA LEU A 85 0.81 1.06 4.78
C LEU A 85 0.99 2.48 5.31
N LEU A 86 1.54 2.63 6.51
CA LEU A 86 1.72 3.94 7.14
C LEU A 86 3.01 4.64 6.68
N ALA A 87 3.98 3.89 6.17
CA ALA A 87 5.25 4.47 5.71
C ALA A 87 5.05 5.42 4.53
N GLN A 88 4.17 5.10 3.58
CA GLN A 88 3.91 5.97 2.44
C GLN A 88 3.27 7.31 2.84
N PRO A 89 2.22 7.33 3.70
CA PRO A 89 1.72 8.60 4.22
C PRO A 89 2.77 9.44 4.93
N VAL A 90 3.70 8.83 5.65
CA VAL A 90 4.78 9.57 6.30
C VAL A 90 5.61 10.34 5.28
N GLY A 91 5.98 9.69 4.16
CA GLY A 91 6.70 10.37 3.09
C GLY A 91 5.88 11.49 2.46
N ARG A 92 4.58 11.28 2.26
CA ARG A 92 3.70 12.31 1.72
C ARG A 92 3.56 13.51 2.66
N ILE A 93 3.51 13.27 3.97
CA ILE A 93 3.46 14.33 4.98
C ILE A 93 4.72 15.19 4.91
N VAL A 94 5.88 14.58 4.69
CA VAL A 94 7.14 15.31 4.54
C VAL A 94 7.08 16.27 3.35
N ALA A 95 6.37 15.90 2.28
CA ALA A 95 6.25 16.74 1.10
C ALA A 95 5.27 17.90 1.26
N ILE A 96 4.32 17.84 2.18
CA ILE A 96 3.26 18.84 2.33
C ILE A 96 3.80 20.26 2.55
N PRO A 97 4.79 20.49 3.44
CA PRO A 97 5.25 21.86 3.69
C PRO A 97 5.80 22.59 2.45
N GLN A 98 6.36 21.86 1.49
CA GLN A 98 6.96 22.46 0.29
C GLN A 98 6.05 22.39 -0.93
N HIS A 99 5.21 21.35 -1.02
CA HIS A 99 4.47 21.06 -2.25
C HIS A 99 2.96 20.96 -2.05
N GLY A 100 2.48 21.03 -0.81
CA GLY A 100 1.07 20.93 -0.49
C GLY A 100 0.55 19.50 -0.47
N LEU A 101 -0.77 19.37 -0.27
CA LEU A 101 -1.43 18.08 -0.20
C LEU A 101 -1.47 17.42 -1.58
N PRO A 102 -1.38 16.08 -1.64
CA PRO A 102 -1.56 15.38 -2.91
C PRO A 102 -2.98 15.54 -3.44
N HIS A 103 -3.14 15.36 -4.75
CA HIS A 103 -4.40 15.52 -5.45
C HIS A 103 -4.80 14.24 -6.18
N GLY A 104 -6.10 14.09 -6.47
CA GLY A 104 -6.61 12.99 -7.26
C GLY A 104 -6.39 11.64 -6.61
N LEU A 105 -5.87 10.69 -7.39
CA LEU A 105 -5.63 9.32 -6.91
C LEU A 105 -4.71 9.28 -5.70
N LEU A 106 -3.66 10.11 -5.67
CA LEU A 106 -2.74 10.13 -4.53
C LEU A 106 -3.41 10.60 -3.25
N ARG A 107 -4.35 11.55 -3.35
CA ARG A 107 -5.09 12.01 -2.18
C ARG A 107 -5.96 10.88 -1.60
N LEU A 108 -6.61 10.12 -2.48
CA LEU A 108 -7.39 8.96 -2.08
C LEU A 108 -6.51 7.91 -1.42
N LEU A 109 -5.37 7.60 -2.03
CA LEU A 109 -4.42 6.62 -1.48
C LEU A 109 -3.88 7.08 -0.13
N PHE A 110 -3.58 8.37 0.02
CA PHE A 110 -3.11 8.94 1.26
C PHE A 110 -4.10 8.64 2.40
N GLY A 111 -5.37 8.95 2.18
CA GLY A 111 -6.42 8.69 3.19
C GLY A 111 -6.61 7.21 3.46
N LEU A 112 -6.68 6.38 2.40
CA LEU A 112 -6.88 4.94 2.55
C LEU A 112 -5.73 4.27 3.28
N GLU A 113 -4.50 4.68 3.01
CA GLU A 113 -3.32 4.11 3.67
C GLU A 113 -3.31 4.42 5.17
N ILE A 114 -3.63 5.66 5.53
CA ILE A 114 -3.70 6.05 6.95
C ILE A 114 -4.80 5.26 7.67
N VAL A 115 -5.99 5.25 7.10
CA VAL A 115 -7.15 4.57 7.73
C VAL A 115 -6.89 3.08 7.84
N SER A 116 -6.45 2.44 6.77
CA SER A 116 -6.20 0.99 6.77
C SER A 116 -5.09 0.60 7.74
N GLY A 117 -4.00 1.36 7.77
CA GLY A 117 -2.88 1.09 8.68
C GLY A 117 -3.30 1.23 10.14
N LEU A 118 -4.03 2.28 10.47
CA LEU A 118 -4.50 2.50 11.84
C LEU A 118 -5.53 1.45 12.26
N LEU A 119 -6.43 1.06 11.35
CA LEU A 119 -7.40 0.00 11.64
C LEU A 119 -6.72 -1.34 11.89
N LEU A 120 -5.70 -1.68 11.10
CA LEU A 120 -4.95 -2.92 11.33
C LEU A 120 -4.28 -2.94 12.70
N LEU A 121 -3.73 -1.82 13.14
CA LEU A 121 -3.17 -1.72 14.48
C LEU A 121 -4.25 -1.82 15.55
N GLY A 122 -5.43 -1.26 15.28
CA GLY A 122 -6.55 -1.29 16.23
C GLY A 122 -7.13 -2.68 16.44
N VAL A 123 -7.09 -3.55 15.42
CA VAL A 123 -7.58 -4.93 15.52
C VAL A 123 -6.46 -5.94 15.71
N ARG A 124 -5.36 -5.49 16.24
CA ARG A 124 -4.18 -6.32 16.49
C ARG A 124 -4.52 -7.45 17.46
N PRO A 125 -4.13 -8.71 17.17
CA PRO A 125 -4.36 -9.81 18.11
C PRO A 125 -3.51 -9.60 19.37
N GLY A 126 -4.15 -9.76 20.46
CA GLY A 126 -3.54 -9.44 21.73
C GLY A 126 -3.08 -10.39 22.62
#